data_ab9f10e93312d9b600f2983c8a7ee822
#
_entry.id   ab9f10e93312d9b600f2983c8a7ee822
#
_cell.length_a   1.000
_cell.length_b   1.000
_cell.length_c   1.000
_cell.angle_alpha   90.00
_cell.angle_beta   90.00
_cell.angle_gamma   90.00
#
_symmetry.space_group_name_H-M   'P 1'
#
loop_
_entity.id
_entity.type
_entity.pdbx_description
1 polymer ?
#
loop_
_entity_poly.entity_id
_entity_poly.type
_entity_poly.pdbx_seq_one_letter_code
_entity_poly.pdbx_strand_id
1 'polypeptide(L)'
;TPEEKGYWKDVGTLDSYYEANMDLIAVSPQLNLYNDKWPIMTKPSNQPPAKTVFDDDDRRGQSLDSYISGGCVISGGTVRRSILSPQCRINSYSLVEDSILLKGVWVGRNAKIKRAIIDEGVQIPDGSLIGYDHDADRQAGHTVTEQGIVVVSNCRR
;
A
#
# COMPACT_ATOMS: atom_id res chain seq x y z
N THR A 1 3.63 -1.86 31.84
CA THR A 1 2.85 -1.18 30.78
C THR A 1 2.81 -2.07 29.53
N PRO A 2 1.79 -2.01 28.67
CA PRO A 2 1.74 -2.78 27.42
C PRO A 2 2.96 -2.58 26.52
N GLU A 3 3.71 -1.51 26.72
CA GLU A 3 4.92 -1.14 25.98
C GLU A 3 6.14 -2.01 26.29
N GLU A 4 6.09 -2.86 27.30
CA GLU A 4 7.21 -3.71 27.75
C GLU A 4 7.15 -5.15 27.22
N LYS A 5 6.05 -5.53 26.53
CA LYS A 5 5.99 -6.82 25.86
C LYS A 5 6.73 -6.72 24.53
N GLY A 6 7.81 -7.51 24.40
CA GLY A 6 8.54 -7.61 23.14
C GLY A 6 7.58 -7.94 21.99
N TYR A 7 7.64 -7.14 20.92
CA TYR A 7 6.88 -7.40 19.70
C TYR A 7 7.64 -8.39 18.82
N TRP A 8 6.98 -9.47 18.45
CA TRP A 8 7.50 -10.42 17.49
C TRP A 8 6.34 -10.97 16.64
N LYS A 9 6.54 -11.06 15.33
CA LYS A 9 5.56 -11.60 14.41
C LYS A 9 6.25 -12.38 13.30
N ASP A 10 5.77 -13.60 13.04
CA ASP A 10 6.23 -14.40 11.92
C ASP A 10 5.62 -13.86 10.61
N VAL A 11 6.46 -13.67 9.61
CA VAL A 11 6.08 -13.22 8.25
C VAL A 11 6.51 -14.23 7.18
N GLY A 12 6.51 -15.51 7.53
CA GLY A 12 6.94 -16.60 6.65
C GLY A 12 6.03 -16.89 5.45
N THR A 13 4.83 -16.32 5.39
CA THR A 13 3.91 -16.43 4.26
C THR A 13 3.48 -15.06 3.75
N LEU A 14 2.97 -15.00 2.52
CA LEU A 14 2.42 -13.75 1.95
C LEU A 14 1.25 -13.22 2.80
N ASP A 15 0.41 -14.10 3.29
CA ASP A 15 -0.72 -13.72 4.13
C ASP A 15 -0.25 -13.15 5.47
N SER A 16 0.71 -13.79 6.15
CA SER A 16 1.25 -13.27 7.41
C SER A 16 2.03 -11.97 7.22
N TYR A 17 2.74 -11.82 6.11
CA TYR A 17 3.38 -10.56 5.73
C TYR A 17 2.36 -9.43 5.55
N TYR A 18 1.28 -9.71 4.82
CA TYR A 18 0.19 -8.77 4.62
C TYR A 18 -0.44 -8.34 5.93
N GLU A 19 -0.81 -9.29 6.79
CA GLU A 19 -1.42 -9.03 8.09
C GLU A 19 -0.51 -8.19 8.99
N ALA A 20 0.79 -8.52 9.05
CA ALA A 20 1.75 -7.79 9.87
C ALA A 20 1.87 -6.32 9.44
N ASN A 21 1.83 -6.05 8.13
CA ASN A 21 1.83 -4.69 7.63
C ASN A 21 0.52 -3.95 7.92
N MET A 22 -0.63 -4.60 7.74
CA MET A 22 -1.93 -3.99 8.01
C MET A 22 -2.14 -3.66 9.49
N ASP A 23 -1.56 -4.44 10.40
CA ASP A 23 -1.58 -4.12 11.83
C ASP A 23 -0.92 -2.78 12.15
N LEU A 24 0.08 -2.35 11.36
CA LEU A 24 0.78 -1.08 11.60
C LEU A 24 -0.12 0.14 11.39
N ILE A 25 -1.11 0.06 10.52
CA ILE A 25 -2.03 1.17 10.23
C ILE A 25 -3.28 1.16 11.11
N ALA A 26 -3.41 0.20 12.01
CA ALA A 26 -4.49 0.19 12.98
C ALA A 26 -4.44 1.44 13.87
N VAL A 27 -5.58 1.90 14.37
CA VAL A 27 -5.66 3.06 15.27
C VAL A 27 -4.82 2.85 16.53
N SER A 28 -4.76 1.63 17.02
CA SER A 28 -3.94 1.23 18.18
C SER A 28 -3.07 0.02 17.83
N PRO A 29 -1.98 0.21 17.08
CA PRO A 29 -1.15 -0.88 16.63
C PRO A 29 -0.35 -1.50 17.79
N GLN A 30 -0.03 -2.79 17.71
CA GLN A 30 0.84 -3.44 18.69
C GLN A 30 2.28 -2.89 18.61
N LEU A 31 2.77 -2.61 17.41
CA LEU A 31 4.03 -1.93 17.16
C LEU A 31 3.76 -0.49 16.75
N ASN A 32 4.08 0.45 17.64
CA ASN A 32 3.91 1.87 17.36
C ASN A 32 5.19 2.46 16.74
N LEU A 33 5.14 2.78 15.46
CA LEU A 33 6.26 3.40 14.74
C LEU A 33 6.58 4.83 15.19
N TYR A 34 5.68 5.48 15.92
CA TYR A 34 5.84 6.85 16.44
C TYR A 34 6.35 6.89 17.90
N ASN A 35 6.89 5.77 18.39
CA ASN A 35 7.47 5.74 19.73
C ASN A 35 8.87 6.37 19.73
N ASP A 36 8.97 7.61 20.19
CA ASP A 36 10.22 8.36 20.25
C ASP A 36 11.27 7.75 21.19
N LYS A 37 10.83 6.93 22.14
CA LYS A 37 11.74 6.25 23.08
C LYS A 37 12.41 5.01 22.47
N TRP A 38 11.83 4.49 21.41
CA TRP A 38 12.36 3.33 20.70
C TRP A 38 12.12 3.48 19.19
N PRO A 39 12.84 4.39 18.53
CA PRO A 39 12.66 4.64 17.11
C PRO A 39 13.12 3.44 16.28
N ILE A 40 12.32 3.06 15.32
CA ILE A 40 12.70 2.05 14.33
C ILE A 40 13.57 2.73 13.27
N MET A 41 14.83 2.36 13.23
CA MET A 41 15.80 2.94 12.29
C MET A 41 15.78 2.17 10.97
N THR A 42 15.78 2.91 9.87
CA THR A 42 15.89 2.37 8.50
C THR A 42 16.89 3.20 7.70
N LYS A 43 17.26 2.72 6.51
CA LYS A 43 18.16 3.48 5.62
C LYS A 43 17.53 4.82 5.27
N PRO A 44 18.20 5.94 5.54
CA PRO A 44 17.70 7.25 5.16
C PRO A 44 17.49 7.37 3.65
N SER A 45 16.41 8.02 3.25
CA SER A 45 16.08 8.30 1.86
C SER A 45 15.69 9.77 1.73
N ASN A 46 16.43 10.52 0.92
CA ASN A 46 16.16 11.92 0.67
C ASN A 46 15.01 12.08 -0.32
N GLN A 47 13.80 11.82 0.14
CA GLN A 47 12.59 12.00 -0.64
C GLN A 47 11.89 13.31 -0.28
N PRO A 48 11.25 14.00 -1.24
CA PRO A 48 10.39 15.12 -0.92
C PRO A 48 9.20 14.65 -0.08
N PRO A 49 8.51 15.55 0.63
CA PRO A 49 7.29 15.20 1.32
C PRO A 49 6.25 14.56 0.40
N ALA A 50 5.41 13.70 0.96
CA ALA A 50 4.25 13.19 0.25
C ALA A 50 3.29 14.35 -0.09
N LYS A 51 2.67 14.28 -1.26
CA LYS A 51 1.78 15.33 -1.78
C LYS A 51 0.45 14.77 -2.21
N THR A 52 -0.62 15.44 -1.79
CA THR A 52 -1.97 15.20 -2.31
C THR A 52 -2.41 16.41 -3.11
N VAL A 53 -3.01 16.20 -4.27
CA VAL A 53 -3.50 17.26 -5.14
C VAL A 53 -4.90 16.99 -5.64
N PHE A 54 -5.56 18.08 -5.98
CA PHE A 54 -6.94 18.25 -6.35
C PHE A 54 -7.91 18.15 -5.17
N ASP A 55 -8.78 19.12 -5.09
CA ASP A 55 -9.87 19.24 -4.13
C ASP A 55 -11.17 19.63 -4.84
N ASP A 56 -11.43 18.96 -5.96
CA ASP A 56 -12.69 19.10 -6.68
C ASP A 56 -13.64 17.98 -6.26
N ASP A 57 -14.96 18.22 -6.34
CA ASP A 57 -15.97 17.25 -5.88
C ASP A 57 -15.84 15.89 -6.58
N ASP A 58 -15.52 15.88 -7.87
CA ASP A 58 -15.37 14.66 -8.66
C ASP A 58 -13.93 14.13 -8.71
N ARG A 59 -12.95 14.94 -8.26
CA ARG A 59 -11.54 14.64 -8.36
C ARG A 59 -10.81 15.15 -7.14
N ARG A 60 -10.63 14.27 -6.16
CA ARG A 60 -9.97 14.62 -4.90
C ARG A 60 -8.86 13.65 -4.55
N GLY A 61 -7.66 14.19 -4.33
CA GLY A 61 -6.54 13.42 -3.79
C GLY A 61 -6.69 13.31 -2.28
N GLN A 62 -6.84 12.08 -1.75
CA GLN A 62 -7.03 11.86 -0.32
C GLN A 62 -6.48 10.52 0.15
N SER A 63 -6.09 10.48 1.41
CA SER A 63 -5.69 9.24 2.09
C SER A 63 -6.35 9.16 3.46
N LEU A 64 -6.87 8.00 3.81
CA LEU A 64 -7.61 7.73 5.04
C LEU A 64 -7.06 6.45 5.68
N ASP A 65 -6.77 6.49 6.98
CA ASP A 65 -6.26 5.34 7.74
C ASP A 65 -5.06 4.65 7.05
N SER A 66 -4.12 5.44 6.53
CA SER A 66 -3.06 4.92 5.66
C SER A 66 -1.70 5.50 6.02
N TYR A 67 -0.63 4.74 5.74
CA TYR A 67 0.74 5.26 5.76
C TYR A 67 1.16 5.69 4.37
N ILE A 68 1.63 6.92 4.26
CA ILE A 68 2.10 7.52 3.00
C ILE A 68 3.55 7.95 3.19
N SER A 69 4.47 7.24 2.55
CA SER A 69 5.90 7.53 2.63
C SER A 69 6.28 8.75 1.79
N GLY A 70 7.47 9.29 2.04
CA GLY A 70 8.03 10.40 1.27
C GLY A 70 8.10 10.12 -0.23
N GLY A 71 8.00 11.18 -1.04
CA GLY A 71 8.03 11.10 -2.49
C GLY A 71 6.75 10.58 -3.15
N CYS A 72 5.73 10.20 -2.38
CA CYS A 72 4.45 9.80 -2.94
C CYS A 72 3.65 11.00 -3.46
N VAL A 73 2.90 10.79 -4.55
CA VAL A 73 1.95 11.77 -5.07
C VAL A 73 0.59 11.07 -5.24
N ILE A 74 -0.41 11.56 -4.52
CA ILE A 74 -1.81 11.17 -4.70
C ILE A 74 -2.49 12.28 -5.49
N SER A 75 -2.70 12.02 -6.79
CA SER A 75 -3.17 13.00 -7.76
C SER A 75 -4.63 12.72 -8.14
N GLY A 76 -5.56 13.17 -7.32
CA GLY A 76 -6.99 13.00 -7.57
C GLY A 76 -7.52 11.58 -7.39
N GLY A 77 -6.77 10.72 -6.72
CA GLY A 77 -7.18 9.36 -6.33
C GLY A 77 -7.46 9.25 -4.84
N THR A 78 -8.03 8.14 -4.44
CA THR A 78 -8.35 7.82 -3.04
C THR A 78 -7.55 6.60 -2.57
N VAL A 79 -6.90 6.75 -1.42
CA VAL A 79 -6.18 5.68 -0.73
C VAL A 79 -6.83 5.43 0.63
N ARG A 80 -7.20 4.19 0.92
CA ARG A 80 -7.83 3.80 2.18
C ARG A 80 -7.16 2.59 2.78
N ARG A 81 -6.87 2.63 4.08
CA ARG A 81 -6.32 1.50 4.84
C ARG A 81 -5.21 0.79 4.08
N SER A 82 -4.26 1.58 3.56
CA SER A 82 -3.21 1.08 2.71
C SER A 82 -1.85 1.64 3.11
N ILE A 83 -0.80 0.98 2.67
CA ILE A 83 0.58 1.40 2.90
C ILE A 83 1.22 1.73 1.56
N LEU A 84 1.63 2.97 1.38
CA LEU A 84 2.41 3.40 0.23
C LEU A 84 3.87 3.58 0.62
N SER A 85 4.73 2.74 0.09
CA SER A 85 6.18 2.88 0.18
C SER A 85 6.66 4.08 -0.64
N PRO A 86 7.92 4.53 -0.49
CA PRO A 86 8.39 5.75 -1.15
C PRO A 86 8.16 5.80 -2.65
N GLN A 87 7.90 6.99 -3.18
CA GLN A 87 7.81 7.27 -4.62
C GLN A 87 6.63 6.59 -5.34
N CYS A 88 5.60 6.19 -4.63
CA CYS A 88 4.37 5.73 -5.28
C CYS A 88 3.58 6.90 -5.87
N ARG A 89 2.89 6.64 -6.98
CA ARG A 89 1.99 7.60 -7.61
C ARG A 89 0.62 6.99 -7.84
N ILE A 90 -0.40 7.69 -7.35
CA ILE A 90 -1.81 7.30 -7.51
C ILE A 90 -2.48 8.36 -8.38
N ASN A 91 -2.88 7.97 -9.58
CA ASN A 91 -3.49 8.90 -10.53
C ASN A 91 -5.00 9.04 -10.33
N SER A 92 -5.58 10.00 -11.04
CA SER A 92 -6.95 10.46 -10.81
C SER A 92 -7.99 9.38 -10.99
N TYR A 93 -9.03 9.47 -10.18
CA TYR A 93 -10.20 8.57 -10.17
C TYR A 93 -9.86 7.13 -9.78
N SER A 94 -8.65 6.87 -9.29
CA SER A 94 -8.27 5.55 -8.80
C SER A 94 -8.66 5.36 -7.34
N LEU A 95 -8.84 4.10 -6.97
CA LEU A 95 -9.14 3.68 -5.61
C LEU A 95 -8.17 2.58 -5.19
N VAL A 96 -7.43 2.81 -4.13
CA VAL A 96 -6.54 1.82 -3.52
C VAL A 96 -7.02 1.55 -2.11
N GLU A 97 -7.42 0.32 -1.82
CA GLU A 97 -7.96 -0.09 -0.54
C GLU A 97 -7.25 -1.32 0.00
N ASP A 98 -7.03 -1.37 1.32
CA ASP A 98 -6.52 -2.55 2.03
C ASP A 98 -5.30 -3.17 1.32
N SER A 99 -4.38 -2.34 0.83
CA SER A 99 -3.29 -2.79 -0.04
C SER A 99 -1.93 -2.26 0.41
N ILE A 100 -0.88 -2.98 0.01
CA ILE A 100 0.51 -2.61 0.23
C ILE A 100 1.15 -2.37 -1.13
N LEU A 101 1.58 -1.13 -1.39
CA LEU A 101 2.28 -0.76 -2.60
C LEU A 101 3.75 -0.53 -2.27
N LEU A 102 4.63 -1.32 -2.87
CA LEU A 102 6.06 -1.19 -2.67
C LEU A 102 6.62 -0.01 -3.46
N LYS A 103 7.91 0.28 -3.28
CA LYS A 103 8.55 1.49 -3.79
C LYS A 103 8.32 1.70 -5.28
N GLY A 104 7.97 2.92 -5.66
CA GLY A 104 7.88 3.33 -7.06
C GLY A 104 6.71 2.77 -7.85
N VAL A 105 5.71 2.20 -7.18
CA VAL A 105 4.49 1.73 -7.85
C VAL A 105 3.74 2.91 -8.46
N TRP A 106 3.35 2.75 -9.70
CA TRP A 106 2.54 3.71 -10.46
C TRP A 106 1.16 3.13 -10.72
N VAL A 107 0.13 3.79 -10.21
CA VAL A 107 -1.27 3.41 -10.42
C VAL A 107 -1.90 4.33 -11.46
N GLY A 108 -2.35 3.77 -12.56
CA GLY A 108 -2.98 4.50 -13.65
C GLY A 108 -4.34 5.09 -13.26
N ARG A 109 -4.92 5.87 -14.14
CA ARG A 109 -6.23 6.51 -13.93
C ARG A 109 -7.35 5.48 -13.93
N ASN A 110 -8.40 5.73 -13.15
CA ASN A 110 -9.58 4.85 -13.05
C ASN A 110 -9.25 3.40 -12.66
N ALA A 111 -8.09 3.15 -12.07
CA ALA A 111 -7.73 1.84 -11.59
C ALA A 111 -8.30 1.60 -10.19
N LYS A 112 -8.67 0.36 -9.91
CA LYS A 112 -9.15 -0.06 -8.58
C LYS A 112 -8.33 -1.24 -8.08
N ILE A 113 -7.78 -1.09 -6.90
CA ILE A 113 -6.92 -2.10 -6.26
C ILE A 113 -7.47 -2.37 -4.87
N LYS A 114 -7.65 -3.63 -4.52
CA LYS A 114 -8.19 -4.06 -3.24
C LYS A 114 -7.48 -5.33 -2.76
N ARG A 115 -7.08 -5.33 -1.47
CA ARG A 115 -6.44 -6.49 -0.83
C ARG A 115 -5.31 -7.07 -1.67
N ALA A 116 -4.35 -6.21 -1.99
CA ALA A 116 -3.24 -6.59 -2.86
C ALA A 116 -1.88 -6.17 -2.29
N ILE A 117 -0.86 -6.89 -2.70
CA ILE A 117 0.54 -6.52 -2.55
C ILE A 117 1.07 -6.25 -3.95
N ILE A 118 1.50 -5.03 -4.22
CA ILE A 118 2.05 -4.62 -5.51
C ILE A 118 3.56 -4.45 -5.38
N ASP A 119 4.30 -5.20 -6.15
CA ASP A 119 5.77 -5.24 -6.10
C ASP A 119 6.41 -3.94 -6.60
N GLU A 120 7.67 -3.76 -6.23
CA GLU A 120 8.44 -2.55 -6.52
C GLU A 120 8.47 -2.22 -8.02
N GLY A 121 8.21 -0.96 -8.34
CA GLY A 121 8.27 -0.42 -9.70
C GLY A 121 7.20 -0.91 -10.66
N VAL A 122 6.21 -1.65 -10.20
CA VAL A 122 5.09 -2.09 -11.04
C VAL A 122 4.29 -0.90 -11.51
N GLN A 123 3.94 -0.91 -12.80
CA GLN A 123 3.03 0.04 -13.41
C GLN A 123 1.68 -0.61 -13.63
N ILE A 124 0.67 -0.11 -12.95
CA ILE A 124 -0.71 -0.57 -13.09
C ILE A 124 -1.38 0.26 -14.19
N PRO A 125 -1.82 -0.37 -15.29
CA PRO A 125 -2.47 0.35 -16.40
C PRO A 125 -3.76 1.07 -16.00
N ASP A 126 -4.13 2.08 -16.76
CA ASP A 126 -5.41 2.77 -16.60
C ASP A 126 -6.59 1.78 -16.65
N GLY A 127 -7.55 1.98 -15.77
CA GLY A 127 -8.77 1.17 -15.74
C GLY A 127 -8.60 -0.26 -15.19
N SER A 128 -7.43 -0.61 -14.68
CA SER A 128 -7.20 -1.95 -14.12
C SER A 128 -8.09 -2.23 -12.91
N LEU A 129 -8.54 -3.48 -12.80
CA LEU A 129 -9.23 -4.01 -11.62
C LEU A 129 -8.39 -5.13 -11.02
N ILE A 130 -7.96 -4.96 -9.77
CA ILE A 130 -7.13 -5.92 -9.05
C ILE A 130 -7.78 -6.21 -7.70
N GLY A 131 -8.01 -7.49 -7.39
CA GLY A 131 -8.61 -7.92 -6.14
C GLY A 131 -10.14 -7.94 -6.11
N TYR A 132 -10.80 -7.72 -7.24
CA TYR A 132 -12.27 -7.74 -7.37
C TYR A 132 -12.79 -9.05 -7.96
N ASP A 133 -12.01 -9.71 -8.81
CA ASP A 133 -12.30 -11.01 -9.41
C ASP A 133 -11.01 -11.84 -9.41
N HIS A 134 -10.93 -12.82 -8.51
CA HIS A 134 -9.71 -13.62 -8.35
C HIS A 134 -9.40 -14.49 -9.56
N ASP A 135 -10.41 -14.92 -10.30
CA ASP A 135 -10.17 -15.70 -11.53
C ASP A 135 -9.57 -14.82 -12.62
N ALA A 136 -10.06 -13.59 -12.77
CA ALA A 136 -9.46 -12.61 -13.67
C ALA A 136 -8.02 -12.23 -13.22
N ASP A 137 -7.77 -12.10 -11.93
CA ASP A 137 -6.44 -11.83 -11.39
C ASP A 137 -5.45 -12.97 -11.72
N ARG A 138 -5.88 -14.23 -11.58
CA ARG A 138 -5.06 -15.39 -11.95
C ARG A 138 -4.81 -15.46 -13.46
N GLN A 139 -5.80 -15.18 -14.29
CA GLN A 139 -5.68 -15.13 -15.74
C GLN A 139 -4.71 -14.03 -16.19
N ALA A 140 -4.65 -12.91 -15.47
CA ALA A 140 -3.69 -11.85 -15.70
C ALA A 140 -2.25 -12.21 -15.25
N GLY A 141 -2.04 -13.38 -14.66
CA GLY A 141 -0.74 -13.87 -14.20
C GLY A 141 -0.39 -13.48 -12.76
N HIS A 142 -1.34 -12.93 -11.99
CA HIS A 142 -1.12 -12.61 -10.59
C HIS A 142 -1.30 -13.83 -9.69
N THR A 143 -0.59 -13.84 -8.57
CA THR A 143 -0.78 -14.86 -7.53
C THR A 143 -1.93 -14.42 -6.62
N VAL A 144 -2.81 -15.36 -6.28
CA VAL A 144 -3.86 -15.15 -5.28
C VAL A 144 -3.63 -16.14 -4.14
N THR A 145 -3.45 -15.62 -2.92
CA THR A 145 -3.21 -16.45 -1.73
C THR A 145 -4.48 -17.13 -1.25
N GLU A 146 -4.36 -18.04 -0.29
CA GLU A 146 -5.51 -18.75 0.31
C GLU A 146 -6.49 -17.77 0.98
N GLN A 147 -5.99 -16.67 1.55
CA GLN A 147 -6.82 -15.63 2.18
C GLN A 147 -7.34 -14.59 1.18
N GLY A 148 -7.06 -14.76 -0.11
CA GLY A 148 -7.54 -13.87 -1.16
C GLY A 148 -6.73 -12.58 -1.32
N ILE A 149 -5.46 -12.58 -0.94
CA ILE A 149 -4.54 -11.48 -1.21
C ILE A 149 -3.97 -11.64 -2.61
N VAL A 150 -4.08 -10.62 -3.44
CA VAL A 150 -3.53 -10.63 -4.80
C VAL A 150 -2.11 -10.07 -4.77
N VAL A 151 -1.17 -10.82 -5.32
CA VAL A 151 0.23 -10.39 -5.41
C VAL A 151 0.58 -10.13 -6.86
N VAL A 152 0.92 -8.88 -7.16
CA VAL A 152 1.33 -8.42 -8.49
C VAL A 152 2.84 -8.26 -8.49
N SER A 153 3.54 -9.18 -9.16
CA SER A 153 4.99 -9.20 -9.22
C SER A 153 5.53 -8.34 -10.35
N ASN A 154 6.69 -7.74 -10.10
CA ASN A 154 7.47 -7.10 -11.15
C ASN A 154 8.27 -8.15 -11.93
N CYS A 155 7.67 -8.74 -12.94
CA CYS A 155 8.35 -9.70 -13.83
C CYS A 155 9.37 -8.99 -14.74
N ARG A 156 10.41 -8.40 -14.16
CA ARG A 156 11.64 -8.14 -14.93
C ARG A 156 12.44 -9.43 -14.92
N ARG A 157 12.32 -10.20 -15.97
CA ARG A 157 13.30 -11.21 -16.31
C ARG A 157 14.50 -10.55 -16.99
#